data_f79b571f008b544bfe3d801d354a345a
#
_entry.id   f79b571f008b544bfe3d801d354a345a
#
_cell.length_a   1.000
_cell.length_b   1.000
_cell.length_c   1.000
_cell.angle_alpha   90.00
_cell.angle_beta   90.00
_cell.angle_gamma   90.00
#
_symmetry.space_group_name_H-M   'P 1'
#
loop_
_entity.id
_entity.type
_entity.pdbx_description
1 polymer ?
#
loop_
_entity_poly.entity_id
_entity_poly.type
_entity_poly.pdbx_seq_one_letter_code
_entity_poly.pdbx_strand_id
1 'polypeptide(L)'
;MPVKNYVYISDAKIDMFYDQIASSDVEKTGAEYGLDIKILKWVGKRETEKVITRMTKLERVVDFMQSSSKIGTVDAPLTYFAGSLDMRWGSLFGDMALFVGKTSQTGVVLGGSVRHIIGESADGVPATSALPAIFSVFKKHTDAEILHYDRYSGVETSTPERDLQYAWEVAANFQAPTQRLEFLARNYLFGPVADKNILIGTPFYVALPD
;
A
#
# COMPACT_ATOMS: atom_id res chain seq x y z
N MET A 1 -2.22 18.47 11.89
CA MET A 1 -1.33 17.30 11.96
C MET A 1 0.13 17.73 12.06
N PRO A 2 1.00 17.02 12.78
CA PRO A 2 2.45 17.26 12.70
C PRO A 2 2.93 17.08 11.25
N VAL A 3 4.00 17.76 10.90
CA VAL A 3 4.61 17.68 9.55
C VAL A 3 5.34 16.35 9.44
N LYS A 4 4.85 15.43 8.61
CA LYS A 4 5.49 14.13 8.38
C LYS A 4 6.43 14.14 7.20
N ASN A 5 7.55 13.47 7.35
CA ASN A 5 8.51 13.23 6.28
C ASN A 5 8.17 11.92 5.56
N TYR A 6 7.38 12.02 4.49
CA TYR A 6 7.02 10.85 3.69
C TYR A 6 8.19 10.39 2.82
N VAL A 7 8.42 9.08 2.78
CA VAL A 7 9.36 8.43 1.86
C VAL A 7 8.64 7.74 0.71
N TYR A 8 7.37 7.41 0.89
CA TYR A 8 6.54 6.74 -0.11
C TYR A 8 5.07 7.16 0.03
N ILE A 9 4.40 7.48 -1.08
CA ILE A 9 2.95 7.73 -1.15
C ILE A 9 2.40 7.09 -2.43
N SER A 10 1.48 6.14 -2.29
CA SER A 10 0.82 5.48 -3.42
C SER A 10 -0.28 6.36 -4.02
N ASP A 11 0.08 7.24 -4.97
CA ASP A 11 -0.88 8.16 -5.62
C ASP A 11 -2.06 7.41 -6.21
N ALA A 12 -1.83 6.30 -6.90
CA ALA A 12 -2.89 5.50 -7.51
C ALA A 12 -3.95 5.03 -6.48
N LYS A 13 -3.52 4.63 -5.26
CA LYS A 13 -4.46 4.26 -4.20
C LYS A 13 -5.15 5.48 -3.60
N ILE A 14 -4.37 6.54 -3.34
CA ILE A 14 -4.91 7.77 -2.76
C ILE A 14 -5.97 8.36 -3.68
N ASP A 15 -5.72 8.48 -4.97
CA ASP A 15 -6.68 9.01 -5.94
C ASP A 15 -7.94 8.13 -6.00
N MET A 16 -7.77 6.80 -6.11
CA MET A 16 -8.89 5.86 -6.15
C MET A 16 -9.79 5.96 -4.90
N PHE A 17 -9.22 6.07 -3.70
CA PHE A 17 -10.00 6.20 -2.47
C PHE A 17 -10.60 7.59 -2.32
N TYR A 18 -9.86 8.63 -2.67
CA TYR A 18 -10.35 10.00 -2.63
C TYR A 18 -11.59 10.21 -3.47
N ASP A 19 -11.60 9.67 -4.70
CA ASP A 19 -12.74 9.76 -5.60
C ASP A 19 -14.00 9.05 -5.05
N GLN A 20 -13.81 7.91 -4.37
CA GLN A 20 -14.91 7.19 -3.73
C GLN A 20 -15.48 7.97 -2.53
N ILE A 21 -14.62 8.57 -1.70
CA ILE A 21 -15.02 9.40 -0.55
C ILE A 21 -15.78 10.63 -1.05
N ALA A 22 -15.24 11.34 -2.04
CA ALA A 22 -15.87 12.53 -2.60
C ALA A 22 -17.25 12.23 -3.20
N SER A 23 -17.41 11.08 -3.85
CA SER A 23 -18.70 10.64 -4.41
C SER A 23 -19.73 10.36 -3.30
N SER A 24 -19.32 9.72 -2.21
CA SER A 24 -20.20 9.40 -1.09
C SER A 24 -20.66 10.65 -0.31
N ASP A 25 -19.82 11.66 -0.21
CA ASP A 25 -20.17 12.92 0.43
C ASP A 25 -21.23 13.70 -0.38
N VAL A 26 -21.14 13.67 -1.71
CA VAL A 26 -22.13 14.29 -2.60
C VAL A 26 -23.50 13.60 -2.49
N GLU A 27 -23.53 12.27 -2.41
CA GLU A 27 -24.79 11.52 -2.24
C GLU A 27 -25.47 11.80 -0.89
N LYS A 28 -24.68 11.86 0.20
CA LYS A 28 -25.21 12.17 1.53
C LYS A 28 -25.80 13.58 1.58
N THR A 29 -25.09 14.56 1.05
CA THR A 29 -25.52 15.96 1.03
C THR A 29 -26.76 16.13 0.14
N GLY A 30 -26.84 15.44 -1.00
CA GLY A 30 -28.01 15.45 -1.88
C GLY A 30 -29.26 14.82 -1.24
N ALA A 31 -29.08 13.73 -0.48
CA ALA A 31 -30.18 13.08 0.22
C ALA A 31 -30.72 13.90 1.40
N GLU A 32 -29.87 14.63 2.10
CA GLU A 32 -30.22 15.42 3.28
C GLU A 32 -30.98 16.71 2.93
N TYR A 33 -30.71 17.29 1.75
CA TYR A 33 -31.33 18.54 1.32
C TYR A 33 -32.39 18.38 0.21
N GLY A 34 -32.66 17.14 -0.26
CA GLY A 34 -33.66 16.88 -1.32
C GLY A 34 -33.38 17.61 -2.65
N LEU A 35 -32.14 18.02 -2.90
CA LEU A 35 -31.72 18.77 -4.07
C LEU A 35 -31.27 17.85 -5.19
N ASP A 36 -31.69 18.17 -6.42
CA ASP A 36 -31.29 17.43 -7.62
C ASP A 36 -29.76 17.51 -7.80
N ILE A 37 -29.11 16.33 -7.90
CA ILE A 37 -27.66 16.15 -8.03
C ILE A 37 -27.04 16.99 -9.18
N LYS A 38 -27.86 17.31 -10.20
CA LYS A 38 -27.43 18.18 -11.32
C LYS A 38 -27.20 19.62 -10.90
N ILE A 39 -27.96 20.13 -9.92
CA ILE A 39 -27.85 21.51 -9.41
C ILE A 39 -26.62 21.64 -8.52
N LEU A 40 -26.32 20.63 -7.70
CA LEU A 40 -25.12 20.60 -6.86
C LEU A 40 -23.81 20.59 -7.68
N LYS A 41 -23.78 19.86 -8.81
CA LYS A 41 -22.63 19.91 -9.74
C LYS A 41 -22.41 21.30 -10.37
N TRP A 42 -23.47 22.09 -10.53
CA TRP A 42 -23.38 23.43 -11.14
C TRP A 42 -23.01 24.52 -10.14
N VAL A 43 -23.49 24.41 -8.91
CA VAL A 43 -23.15 25.36 -7.80
C VAL A 43 -21.72 25.13 -7.30
N GLY A 44 -21.28 23.85 -7.15
CA GLY A 44 -19.91 23.52 -6.75
C GLY A 44 -18.81 23.96 -7.74
N LYS A 45 -19.19 24.29 -8.99
CA LYS A 45 -18.26 24.79 -10.02
C LYS A 45 -17.94 26.29 -9.89
N ARG A 46 -18.63 27.02 -9.02
CA ARG A 46 -18.41 28.47 -8.80
C ARG A 46 -17.68 28.84 -7.50
N GLU A 47 -17.55 27.92 -6.55
CA GLU A 47 -16.72 28.14 -5.38
C GLU A 47 -15.29 27.68 -5.69
N THR A 48 -14.42 28.66 -6.00
CA THR A 48 -12.95 28.58 -5.99
C THR A 48 -12.43 27.14 -6.05
N GLU A 49 -11.90 26.71 -7.21
CA GLU A 49 -11.06 25.53 -7.33
C GLU A 49 -9.90 25.65 -6.33
N LYS A 50 -10.13 25.25 -5.08
CA LYS A 50 -9.03 24.97 -4.17
C LYS A 50 -8.20 23.89 -4.84
N VAL A 51 -6.99 24.23 -5.25
CA VAL A 51 -6.04 23.26 -5.78
C VAL A 51 -5.90 22.17 -4.72
N ILE A 52 -6.53 21.02 -4.96
CA ILE A 52 -6.48 19.88 -4.04
C ILE A 52 -5.10 19.26 -4.24
N THR A 53 -4.24 19.49 -3.27
CA THR A 53 -2.86 18.98 -3.31
C THR A 53 -2.84 17.48 -3.02
N ARG A 54 -1.73 16.82 -3.42
CA ARG A 54 -1.43 15.42 -3.07
C ARG A 54 -1.59 15.15 -1.56
N MET A 55 -1.09 16.09 -0.75
CA MET A 55 -1.14 15.98 0.70
C MET A 55 -2.57 16.08 1.24
N THR A 56 -3.37 17.00 0.73
CA THR A 56 -4.79 17.12 1.11
C THR A 56 -5.58 15.84 0.80
N LYS A 57 -5.33 15.21 -0.35
CA LYS A 57 -5.95 13.93 -0.69
C LYS A 57 -5.52 12.82 0.28
N LEU A 58 -4.22 12.73 0.54
CA LEU A 58 -3.68 11.73 1.47
C LEU A 58 -4.30 11.88 2.87
N GLU A 59 -4.29 13.09 3.44
CA GLU A 59 -4.87 13.37 4.75
C GLU A 59 -6.34 12.95 4.81
N ARG A 60 -7.14 13.35 3.81
CA ARG A 60 -8.57 13.00 3.77
C ARG A 60 -8.80 11.49 3.67
N VAL A 61 -8.00 10.78 2.89
CA VAL A 61 -8.08 9.30 2.80
C VAL A 61 -7.68 8.65 4.12
N VAL A 62 -6.61 9.11 4.76
CA VAL A 62 -6.15 8.58 6.05
C VAL A 62 -7.20 8.82 7.14
N ASP A 63 -7.74 10.03 7.25
CA ASP A 63 -8.79 10.38 8.22
C ASP A 63 -10.05 9.53 8.01
N PHE A 64 -10.47 9.35 6.75
CA PHE A 64 -11.59 8.49 6.42
C PHE A 64 -11.33 7.03 6.82
N MET A 65 -10.15 6.49 6.53
CA MET A 65 -9.80 5.11 6.90
C MET A 65 -9.74 4.94 8.42
N GLN A 66 -9.23 5.90 9.15
CA GLN A 66 -9.18 5.87 10.62
C GLN A 66 -10.56 5.95 11.27
N SER A 67 -11.47 6.71 10.67
CA SER A 67 -12.82 6.90 11.22
C SER A 67 -13.83 5.83 10.80
N SER A 68 -13.72 5.29 9.60
CA SER A 68 -14.72 4.39 8.99
C SER A 68 -14.26 2.96 8.80
N SER A 69 -12.95 2.69 8.85
CA SER A 69 -12.38 1.36 8.68
C SER A 69 -11.71 0.88 9.95
N LYS A 70 -11.88 -0.40 10.28
CA LYS A 70 -11.06 -1.01 11.32
C LYS A 70 -9.65 -1.22 10.78
N ILE A 71 -8.68 -0.54 11.38
CA ILE A 71 -7.27 -0.71 11.08
C ILE A 71 -6.67 -1.67 12.11
N GLY A 72 -6.09 -2.77 11.64
CA GLY A 72 -5.38 -3.74 12.47
C GLY A 72 -3.95 -3.28 12.78
N THR A 73 -3.28 -4.07 13.59
CA THR A 73 -1.84 -3.95 13.86
C THR A 73 -1.04 -4.92 12.99
N VAL A 74 0.28 -4.86 13.06
CA VAL A 74 1.17 -5.80 12.36
C VAL A 74 0.94 -7.25 12.82
N ASP A 75 0.75 -7.47 14.12
CA ASP A 75 0.59 -8.81 14.69
C ASP A 75 -0.86 -9.32 14.66
N ALA A 76 -1.82 -8.41 14.40
CA ALA A 76 -3.24 -8.72 14.22
C ALA A 76 -3.81 -7.89 13.05
N PRO A 77 -3.37 -8.15 11.81
CA PRO A 77 -3.77 -7.36 10.66
C PRO A 77 -5.23 -7.63 10.29
N LEU A 78 -5.92 -6.56 9.92
CA LEU A 78 -7.22 -6.62 9.26
C LEU A 78 -7.02 -6.38 7.74
N THR A 79 -8.07 -5.97 7.02
CA THR A 79 -7.97 -5.55 5.62
C THR A 79 -6.94 -4.43 5.45
N TYR A 80 -6.90 -3.53 6.42
CA TYR A 80 -5.87 -2.49 6.54
C TYR A 80 -5.13 -2.65 7.86
N PHE A 81 -3.87 -2.29 7.89
CA PHE A 81 -3.05 -2.33 9.08
C PHE A 81 -2.05 -1.19 9.09
N ALA A 82 -1.68 -0.78 10.28
CA ALA A 82 -0.70 0.26 10.50
C ALA A 82 0.37 -0.21 11.50
N GLY A 83 1.53 0.40 11.44
CA GLY A 83 2.61 0.09 12.34
C GLY A 83 3.75 1.09 12.26
N SER A 84 4.67 0.97 13.23
CA SER A 84 5.94 1.66 13.22
C SER A 84 7.04 0.66 13.58
N LEU A 85 7.94 0.39 12.64
CA LEU A 85 8.95 -0.66 12.73
C LEU A 85 10.31 -0.15 12.26
N ASP A 86 11.36 -0.82 12.71
CA ASP A 86 12.67 -0.74 12.09
C ASP A 86 12.64 -1.56 10.80
N MET A 87 12.75 -0.90 9.65
CA MET A 87 12.61 -1.50 8.33
C MET A 87 13.83 -1.21 7.45
N ARG A 88 14.25 -2.22 6.70
CA ARG A 88 15.11 -2.03 5.53
C ARG A 88 14.23 -1.65 4.36
N TRP A 89 14.64 -0.67 3.57
CA TRP A 89 13.85 -0.25 2.43
C TRP A 89 14.71 0.28 1.29
N GLY A 90 14.15 0.22 0.08
CA GLY A 90 14.78 0.70 -1.14
C GLY A 90 14.10 0.17 -2.38
N SER A 91 14.74 0.42 -3.53
CA SER A 91 14.30 -0.15 -4.80
C SER A 91 14.82 -1.58 -4.95
N LEU A 92 13.92 -2.50 -5.25
CA LEU A 92 14.25 -3.86 -5.63
C LEU A 92 14.20 -3.94 -7.17
N PHE A 93 15.36 -4.18 -7.80
CA PHE A 93 15.55 -4.32 -9.24
C PHE A 93 15.06 -3.13 -10.10
N GLY A 94 14.92 -1.95 -9.52
CA GLY A 94 14.44 -0.76 -10.22
C GLY A 94 12.92 -0.70 -10.47
N ASP A 95 12.18 -1.76 -10.20
CA ASP A 95 10.75 -1.86 -10.48
C ASP A 95 9.87 -1.65 -9.25
N MET A 96 10.34 -2.11 -8.09
CA MET A 96 9.53 -2.17 -6.88
C MET A 96 10.21 -1.49 -5.69
N ALA A 97 9.47 -0.63 -5.00
CA ALA A 97 9.80 -0.20 -3.65
C ALA A 97 9.50 -1.35 -2.68
N LEU A 98 10.50 -1.80 -1.94
CA LEU A 98 10.38 -2.85 -0.95
C LEU A 98 10.70 -2.30 0.44
N PHE A 99 9.85 -2.64 1.42
CA PHE A 99 10.03 -2.31 2.83
C PHE A 99 9.90 -3.59 3.64
N VAL A 100 10.95 -3.93 4.39
CA VAL A 100 11.06 -5.17 5.14
C VAL A 100 11.37 -4.90 6.59
N GLY A 101 10.52 -5.38 7.47
CA GLY A 101 10.70 -5.26 8.93
C GLY A 101 10.16 -6.46 9.67
N LYS A 102 10.23 -6.44 10.98
CA LYS A 102 9.66 -7.49 11.82
C LYS A 102 9.32 -6.99 13.21
N THR A 103 8.30 -7.60 13.81
CA THR A 103 8.08 -7.62 15.26
C THR A 103 8.73 -8.88 15.86
N SER A 104 8.47 -9.17 17.12
CA SER A 104 8.83 -10.46 17.73
C SER A 104 8.06 -11.65 17.15
N GLN A 105 6.85 -11.40 16.57
CA GLN A 105 5.91 -12.43 16.12
C GLN A 105 5.73 -12.47 14.61
N THR A 106 5.89 -11.32 13.92
CA THR A 106 5.51 -11.17 12.51
C THR A 106 6.62 -10.54 11.68
N GLY A 107 7.00 -11.20 10.59
CA GLY A 107 7.78 -10.61 9.51
C GLY A 107 6.86 -9.83 8.56
N VAL A 108 7.28 -8.63 8.17
CA VAL A 108 6.49 -7.70 7.33
C VAL A 108 7.21 -7.46 6.02
N VAL A 109 6.49 -7.63 4.92
CA VAL A 109 6.94 -7.35 3.56
C VAL A 109 5.94 -6.42 2.90
N LEU A 110 6.31 -5.15 2.70
CA LEU A 110 5.48 -4.20 1.95
C LEU A 110 6.11 -3.95 0.58
N GLY A 111 5.31 -4.17 -0.45
CA GLY A 111 5.70 -3.93 -1.83
C GLY A 111 4.85 -2.86 -2.50
N GLY A 112 5.49 -2.02 -3.31
CA GLY A 112 4.80 -1.01 -4.10
C GLY A 112 5.61 -0.58 -5.31
N SER A 113 5.04 0.23 -6.20
CA SER A 113 5.79 0.75 -7.35
C SER A 113 6.85 1.75 -6.90
N VAL A 114 8.06 1.65 -7.45
CA VAL A 114 9.14 2.62 -7.23
C VAL A 114 8.75 4.05 -7.62
N ARG A 115 7.81 4.23 -8.55
CA ARG A 115 7.27 5.56 -8.95
C ARG A 115 6.69 6.38 -7.78
N HIS A 116 6.34 5.73 -6.70
CA HIS A 116 5.74 6.35 -5.54
C HIS A 116 6.73 6.70 -4.43
N ILE A 117 8.02 6.40 -4.62
CA ILE A 117 9.09 6.88 -3.74
C ILE A 117 9.24 8.39 -3.93
N ILE A 118 9.28 9.12 -2.83
CA ILE A 118 9.43 10.58 -2.86
C ILE A 118 10.86 10.93 -3.25
N GLY A 119 11.02 11.74 -4.30
CA GLY A 119 12.32 12.21 -4.78
C GLY A 119 12.99 11.29 -5.83
N GLU A 120 12.41 10.15 -6.17
CA GLU A 120 12.86 9.32 -7.28
C GLU A 120 12.08 9.60 -8.56
N SER A 121 12.77 9.56 -9.71
CA SER A 121 12.16 9.54 -11.04
C SER A 121 12.18 8.11 -11.56
N ALA A 122 11.02 7.59 -11.91
CA ALA A 122 10.86 6.21 -12.39
C ALA A 122 9.98 6.20 -13.65
N ASP A 123 10.49 6.81 -14.73
CA ASP A 123 9.79 6.86 -16.00
C ASP A 123 9.66 5.44 -16.59
N GLY A 124 8.47 5.12 -17.10
CA GLY A 124 8.18 3.82 -17.71
C GLY A 124 7.83 2.69 -16.74
N VAL A 125 7.96 2.88 -15.44
CA VAL A 125 7.57 1.87 -14.44
C VAL A 125 6.06 1.94 -14.17
N PRO A 126 5.32 0.82 -14.22
CA PRO A 126 3.89 0.81 -13.89
C PRO A 126 3.59 1.28 -12.46
N ALA A 127 2.52 2.04 -12.28
CA ALA A 127 2.09 2.52 -10.96
C ALA A 127 1.39 1.45 -10.09
N THR A 128 1.27 0.22 -10.58
CA THR A 128 0.54 -0.84 -9.89
C THR A 128 1.35 -1.45 -8.76
N SER A 129 0.71 -1.63 -7.62
CA SER A 129 1.28 -2.32 -6.44
C SER A 129 0.34 -3.42 -5.93
N ALA A 130 -0.35 -4.08 -6.87
CA ALA A 130 -1.16 -5.25 -6.55
C ALA A 130 -0.27 -6.48 -6.28
N LEU A 131 -0.79 -7.44 -5.50
CA LEU A 131 -0.06 -8.67 -5.16
C LEU A 131 0.54 -9.39 -6.38
N PRO A 132 -0.18 -9.56 -7.51
CA PRO A 132 0.40 -10.18 -8.70
C PRO A 132 1.60 -9.43 -9.27
N ALA A 133 1.59 -8.08 -9.19
CA ALA A 133 2.71 -7.27 -9.63
C ALA A 133 3.94 -7.45 -8.73
N ILE A 134 3.75 -7.53 -7.41
CA ILE A 134 4.82 -7.79 -6.45
C ILE A 134 5.49 -9.15 -6.76
N PHE A 135 4.68 -10.21 -6.91
CA PHE A 135 5.21 -11.54 -7.22
C PHE A 135 5.84 -11.61 -8.63
N SER A 136 5.34 -10.85 -9.60
CA SER A 136 5.95 -10.81 -10.94
C SER A 136 7.36 -10.21 -10.91
N VAL A 137 7.60 -9.20 -10.08
CA VAL A 137 8.94 -8.63 -9.87
C VAL A 137 9.86 -9.65 -9.19
N PHE A 138 9.39 -10.32 -8.15
CA PHE A 138 10.15 -11.39 -7.51
C PHE A 138 10.53 -12.49 -8.52
N LYS A 139 9.59 -12.92 -9.36
CA LYS A 139 9.80 -13.95 -10.37
C LYS A 139 10.82 -13.58 -11.45
N LYS A 140 10.84 -12.33 -11.92
CA LYS A 140 11.78 -11.86 -12.93
C LYS A 140 13.25 -11.99 -12.50
N HIS A 141 13.50 -11.93 -11.21
CA HIS A 141 14.82 -11.71 -10.65
C HIS A 141 15.31 -12.85 -9.75
N THR A 142 14.56 -13.93 -9.68
CA THR A 142 14.96 -15.14 -8.98
C THR A 142 15.15 -16.26 -9.99
N ASP A 143 16.22 -17.05 -9.85
CA ASP A 143 16.45 -18.20 -10.72
C ASP A 143 15.22 -19.11 -10.73
N ALA A 144 14.81 -19.49 -11.93
CA ALA A 144 13.50 -20.08 -12.22
C ALA A 144 13.21 -21.41 -11.49
N GLU A 145 14.19 -22.02 -10.83
CA GLU A 145 14.01 -23.27 -10.09
C GLU A 145 13.26 -23.12 -8.76
N ILE A 146 13.19 -21.93 -8.20
CA ILE A 146 12.53 -21.68 -6.90
C ILE A 146 11.05 -21.36 -7.05
N LEU A 147 10.60 -20.94 -8.25
CA LEU A 147 9.27 -20.47 -8.49
C LEU A 147 8.49 -21.31 -9.50
N HIS A 148 7.77 -22.30 -9.02
CA HIS A 148 6.62 -22.85 -9.73
C HIS A 148 5.34 -22.00 -9.52
N TYR A 149 5.44 -20.68 -9.59
CA TYR A 149 4.27 -19.81 -9.62
C TYR A 149 3.84 -19.60 -11.06
N ASP A 150 3.28 -20.60 -11.68
CA ASP A 150 2.71 -20.49 -13.01
C ASP A 150 1.19 -20.28 -12.95
N ARG A 151 0.81 -19.04 -12.69
CA ARG A 151 -0.60 -18.64 -12.71
C ARG A 151 -1.20 -18.63 -14.12
N TYR A 152 -0.35 -18.72 -15.15
CA TYR A 152 -0.77 -18.71 -16.55
C TYR A 152 -0.92 -20.10 -17.16
N SER A 153 -0.38 -21.14 -16.54
CA SER A 153 -0.51 -22.51 -17.04
C SER A 153 -1.76 -23.23 -16.56
N GLY A 154 -2.61 -22.61 -15.75
CA GLY A 154 -3.83 -23.22 -15.22
C GLY A 154 -3.60 -24.32 -14.19
N VAL A 155 -2.36 -24.58 -13.80
CA VAL A 155 -2.01 -25.51 -12.71
C VAL A 155 -1.76 -24.68 -11.46
N GLU A 156 -2.70 -24.64 -10.53
CA GLU A 156 -2.51 -24.08 -9.19
C GLU A 156 -1.53 -24.96 -8.40
N THR A 157 -0.24 -24.68 -8.53
CA THR A 157 0.79 -25.35 -7.72
C THR A 157 1.25 -24.54 -6.53
N SER A 158 0.78 -23.28 -6.42
CA SER A 158 1.14 -22.40 -5.31
C SER A 158 0.04 -22.37 -4.26
N THR A 159 0.41 -22.55 -2.99
CA THR A 159 -0.47 -22.32 -1.85
C THR A 159 -0.11 -20.99 -1.19
N PRO A 160 -1.05 -20.35 -0.46
CA PRO A 160 -0.76 -19.12 0.27
C PRO A 160 0.46 -19.24 1.20
N GLU A 161 0.68 -20.39 1.80
CA GLU A 161 1.82 -20.66 2.68
C GLU A 161 3.15 -20.61 1.91
N ARG A 162 3.20 -21.18 0.72
CA ARG A 162 4.39 -21.13 -0.15
C ARG A 162 4.67 -19.71 -0.62
N ASP A 163 3.62 -18.96 -0.95
CA ASP A 163 3.73 -17.56 -1.34
C ASP A 163 4.32 -16.72 -0.20
N LEU A 164 3.83 -16.94 1.04
CA LEU A 164 4.35 -16.27 2.23
C LEU A 164 5.80 -16.62 2.50
N GLN A 165 6.16 -17.92 2.45
CA GLN A 165 7.52 -18.37 2.66
C GLN A 165 8.45 -17.74 1.62
N TYR A 166 8.09 -17.78 0.36
CA TYR A 166 8.89 -17.24 -0.72
C TYR A 166 9.11 -15.72 -0.59
N ALA A 167 8.04 -14.97 -0.34
CA ALA A 167 8.16 -13.53 -0.15
C ALA A 167 9.07 -13.19 1.04
N TRP A 168 9.01 -14.00 2.10
CA TRP A 168 9.89 -13.81 3.25
C TRP A 168 11.35 -14.13 2.94
N GLU A 169 11.65 -15.18 2.18
CA GLU A 169 13.01 -15.52 1.75
C GLU A 169 13.64 -14.39 0.90
N VAL A 170 12.89 -13.85 -0.08
CA VAL A 170 13.32 -12.68 -0.85
C VAL A 170 13.58 -11.48 0.07
N ALA A 171 12.66 -11.21 0.97
CA ALA A 171 12.76 -10.10 1.90
C ALA A 171 13.92 -10.26 2.90
N ALA A 172 14.18 -11.47 3.38
CA ALA A 172 15.26 -11.75 4.31
C ALA A 172 16.63 -11.45 3.69
N ASN A 173 16.79 -11.72 2.39
CA ASN A 173 18.02 -11.49 1.64
C ASN A 173 18.15 -10.05 1.11
N PHE A 174 17.11 -9.23 1.24
CA PHE A 174 17.14 -7.84 0.79
C PHE A 174 18.11 -6.99 1.63
N GLN A 175 19.16 -6.48 0.98
CA GLN A 175 20.21 -5.68 1.63
C GLN A 175 19.90 -4.20 1.44
N ALA A 176 19.59 -3.50 2.53
CA ALA A 176 19.37 -2.06 2.55
C ALA A 176 19.60 -1.51 3.97
N PRO A 177 19.87 -0.20 4.12
CA PRO A 177 19.95 0.43 5.43
C PRO A 177 18.64 0.26 6.22
N THR A 178 18.77 0.09 7.53
CA THR A 178 17.64 0.03 8.45
C THR A 178 17.26 1.41 8.93
N GLN A 179 15.98 1.73 8.92
CA GLN A 179 15.43 2.98 9.38
C GLN A 179 14.10 2.77 10.10
N ARG A 180 13.82 3.53 11.13
CA ARG A 180 12.51 3.54 11.77
C ARG A 180 11.50 4.17 10.85
N LEU A 181 10.43 3.45 10.50
CA LEU A 181 9.38 3.89 9.59
C LEU A 181 8.02 3.63 10.19
N GLU A 182 7.08 4.54 9.95
CA GLU A 182 5.65 4.33 10.16
C GLU A 182 4.93 4.17 8.83
N PHE A 183 3.85 3.41 8.82
CA PHE A 183 3.11 3.14 7.60
C PHE A 183 1.64 2.82 7.85
N LEU A 184 0.83 3.02 6.81
CA LEU A 184 -0.52 2.48 6.64
C LEU A 184 -0.53 1.64 5.37
N ALA A 185 -1.00 0.40 5.46
CA ALA A 185 -0.96 -0.56 4.36
C ALA A 185 -2.24 -1.39 4.25
N ARG A 186 -2.47 -1.92 3.05
CA ARG A 186 -3.47 -2.95 2.80
C ARG A 186 -2.82 -4.32 2.96
N ASN A 187 -3.49 -5.20 3.70
CA ASN A 187 -3.12 -6.61 3.83
C ASN A 187 -3.50 -7.37 2.56
N TYR A 188 -2.57 -8.17 2.05
CA TYR A 188 -2.81 -9.10 0.95
C TYR A 188 -2.77 -10.55 1.41
N LEU A 189 -1.77 -10.92 2.19
CA LEU A 189 -1.61 -12.25 2.75
C LEU A 189 -1.06 -12.14 4.18
N PHE A 190 -1.60 -12.94 5.06
CA PHE A 190 -1.12 -13.09 6.44
C PHE A 190 -1.28 -14.54 6.86
N GLY A 191 -0.22 -15.12 7.39
CA GLY A 191 -0.27 -16.50 7.87
C GLY A 191 1.06 -16.98 8.42
N PRO A 192 1.06 -18.19 9.00
CA PRO A 192 2.25 -18.79 9.62
C PRO A 192 3.25 -19.29 8.57
N VAL A 193 4.53 -19.04 8.85
CA VAL A 193 5.66 -19.61 8.15
C VAL A 193 6.68 -20.03 9.21
N ALA A 194 6.89 -21.34 9.37
CA ALA A 194 7.70 -21.92 10.43
C ALA A 194 7.28 -21.44 11.85
N ASP A 195 8.12 -20.68 12.52
CA ASP A 195 7.97 -20.25 13.91
C ASP A 195 7.36 -18.85 14.06
N LYS A 196 6.96 -18.18 12.96
CA LYS A 196 6.41 -16.82 12.98
C LYS A 196 5.34 -16.61 11.92
N ASN A 197 4.62 -15.51 12.02
CA ASN A 197 3.72 -15.06 10.98
C ASN A 197 4.46 -14.22 9.95
N ILE A 198 4.00 -14.26 8.70
CA ILE A 198 4.44 -13.37 7.64
C ILE A 198 3.23 -12.58 7.14
N LEU A 199 3.43 -11.28 7.00
CA LEU A 199 2.45 -10.32 6.53
C LEU A 199 2.96 -9.66 5.27
N ILE A 200 2.24 -9.88 4.17
CA ILE A 200 2.51 -9.22 2.89
C ILE A 200 1.45 -8.17 2.64
N GLY A 201 1.88 -6.97 2.33
CA GLY A 201 0.99 -5.85 2.06
C GLY A 201 1.52 -4.87 1.04
N THR A 202 0.69 -3.85 0.79
CA THR A 202 1.06 -2.73 -0.06
C THR A 202 0.74 -1.42 0.64
N PRO A 203 1.71 -0.50 0.77
CA PRO A 203 1.51 0.71 1.53
C PRO A 203 0.63 1.73 0.80
N PHE A 204 -0.17 2.48 1.54
CA PHE A 204 -0.74 3.76 1.14
C PHE A 204 0.31 4.85 1.28
N TYR A 205 0.99 4.85 2.42
CA TYR A 205 2.15 5.69 2.66
C TYR A 205 3.16 4.98 3.56
N VAL A 206 4.39 5.45 3.49
CA VAL A 206 5.47 5.17 4.45
C VAL A 206 6.14 6.50 4.77
N ALA A 207 6.41 6.76 6.04
CA ALA A 207 6.99 8.01 6.52
C ALA A 207 8.02 7.75 7.62
N LEU A 208 8.89 8.73 7.83
CA LEU A 208 9.70 8.79 9.05
C LEU A 208 8.78 9.13 10.23
N PRO A 209 8.92 8.49 11.39
CA PRO A 209 8.22 8.91 12.59
C PRO A 209 8.70 10.29 13.04
N ASP A 210 7.82 11.03 13.67
CA ASP A 210 8.11 12.34 14.30
C ASP A 210 9.09 12.21 15.46
#